data_2b0d9e02600bfb7852b25d486d2d3d8d
#
_entry.id   2b0d9e02600bfb7852b25d486d2d3d8d
#
_cell.length_a   1.000
_cell.length_b   1.000
_cell.length_c   1.000
_cell.angle_alpha   90.00
_cell.angle_beta   90.00
_cell.angle_gamma   90.00
#
_symmetry.space_group_name_H-M   'P 1'
#
loop_
_entity.id
_entity.type
_entity.pdbx_description
1 polymer ?
#
loop_
_entity_poly.entity_id
_entity_poly.type
_entity_poly.pdbx_seq_one_letter_code
_entity_poly.pdbx_strand_id
1 'polypeptide(L)'
;MKSKTPSAAAISQNSQITQADPAQLIVLLYSGALSLIAQGQQFHKDKDMVQAGLAISKAQAIVGELRQVLDMESGGDIAKNLYRLYAYLHELMVKAMLVNKTEPLNEAAKLLTKLREAWTEVATLVMPIYTNDPVKVRA
;
A
#
# COMPACT_ATOMS: atom_id res chain seq x y z
N MET A 1 -1.50 -0.03 -23.91
CA MET A 1 -1.36 -0.05 -23.45
C MET A 1 -1.15 -0.18 -22.59
N LYS A 2 -1.10 -0.09 -22.15
CA LYS A 2 -0.74 -0.31 -21.36
C LYS A 2 -1.23 -0.12 -20.24
N SER A 3 -1.06 -0.53 -19.47
CA SER A 3 -1.57 -0.51 -18.28
C SER A 3 -1.62 0.72 -17.68
N LYS A 4 -2.59 0.98 -17.07
CA LYS A 4 -2.76 2.13 -16.55
C LYS A 4 -2.44 2.19 -15.16
N THR A 5 -2.83 1.26 -14.32
CA THR A 5 -2.53 1.27 -12.89
C THR A 5 -1.20 0.61 -12.72
N PRO A 6 -0.17 1.30 -12.28
CA PRO A 6 1.12 0.66 -12.14
C PRO A 6 1.09 -0.35 -11.02
N SER A 7 1.69 -1.50 -11.26
CA SER A 7 1.96 -2.45 -10.21
C SER A 7 3.13 -1.96 -9.38
N ALA A 8 3.34 -2.59 -8.23
CA ALA A 8 4.49 -2.25 -7.42
C ALA A 8 5.78 -2.53 -8.18
N ALA A 9 5.81 -3.61 -8.96
CA ALA A 9 6.99 -3.91 -9.76
C ALA A 9 7.22 -2.85 -10.83
N ALA A 10 6.16 -2.36 -11.46
CA ALA A 10 6.30 -1.33 -12.46
C ALA A 10 6.82 -0.03 -11.85
N ILE A 11 6.37 0.29 -10.64
CA ILE A 11 6.87 1.47 -9.95
C ILE A 11 8.35 1.33 -9.66
N SER A 12 8.78 0.17 -9.17
CA SER A 12 10.20 0.03 -8.87
C SER A 12 11.07 -0.03 -10.10
N GLN A 13 10.51 -0.34 -11.26
CA GLN A 13 11.27 -0.32 -12.50
C GLN A 13 11.41 1.08 -13.08
N ASN A 14 10.62 2.02 -12.61
CA ASN A 14 10.72 3.38 -13.11
C ASN A 14 11.94 4.02 -12.47
N SER A 15 13.02 4.13 -13.25
CA SER A 15 14.30 4.59 -12.73
C SER A 15 14.21 6.00 -12.16
N GLN A 16 13.36 6.84 -12.73
CA GLN A 16 13.24 8.19 -12.20
C GLN A 16 12.69 8.19 -10.80
N ILE A 17 11.68 7.36 -10.54
CA ILE A 17 11.08 7.29 -9.23
C ILE A 17 12.03 6.65 -8.25
N THR A 18 12.65 5.53 -8.63
CA THR A 18 13.52 4.81 -7.71
C THR A 18 14.76 5.60 -7.34
N GLN A 19 15.24 6.44 -8.24
CA GLN A 19 16.43 7.22 -7.96
C GLN A 19 16.14 8.51 -7.25
N ALA A 20 14.93 9.01 -7.41
CA ALA A 20 14.65 10.35 -6.94
C ALA A 20 14.50 10.41 -5.44
N ASP A 21 13.58 9.63 -4.87
CA ASP A 21 13.23 9.86 -3.48
C ASP A 21 12.47 8.65 -2.94
N PRO A 22 13.11 7.93 -2.02
CA PRO A 22 12.41 6.79 -1.39
C PRO A 22 11.10 7.17 -0.71
N ALA A 23 11.02 8.38 -0.14
CA ALA A 23 9.78 8.80 0.49
C ALA A 23 8.67 8.97 -0.54
N GLN A 24 9.01 9.46 -1.74
CA GLN A 24 8.03 9.55 -2.81
C GLN A 24 7.56 8.19 -3.26
N LEU A 25 8.45 7.21 -3.28
CA LEU A 25 8.08 5.84 -3.62
C LEU A 25 7.04 5.32 -2.63
N ILE A 26 7.23 5.60 -1.34
CA ILE A 26 6.27 5.17 -0.33
C ILE A 26 4.90 5.80 -0.58
N VAL A 27 4.86 7.10 -0.91
CA VAL A 27 3.61 7.76 -1.22
C VAL A 27 2.94 7.14 -2.44
N LEU A 28 3.74 6.78 -3.45
CA LEU A 28 3.20 6.11 -4.64
C LEU A 28 2.63 4.74 -4.32
N LEU A 29 3.25 4.02 -3.40
CA LEU A 29 2.70 2.73 -2.98
C LEU A 29 1.36 2.90 -2.28
N TYR A 30 1.24 3.89 -1.40
CA TYR A 30 -0.06 4.20 -0.79
C TYR A 30 -1.10 4.52 -1.87
N SER A 31 -0.72 5.35 -2.83
CA SER A 31 -1.65 5.75 -3.90
C SER A 31 -2.07 4.55 -4.74
N GLY A 32 -1.12 3.65 -5.02
CA GLY A 32 -1.42 2.43 -5.76
C GLY A 32 -2.40 1.54 -5.02
N ALA A 33 -2.18 1.37 -3.71
CA ALA A 33 -3.10 0.56 -2.90
C ALA A 33 -4.49 1.19 -2.87
N LEU A 34 -4.56 2.51 -2.71
CA LEU A 34 -5.85 3.20 -2.69
C LEU A 34 -6.59 3.05 -4.02
N SER A 35 -5.86 3.16 -5.13
CA SER A 35 -6.45 2.99 -6.44
C SER A 35 -7.05 1.59 -6.59
N LEU A 36 -6.32 0.57 -6.14
CA LEU A 36 -6.78 -0.80 -6.23
C LEU A 36 -7.97 -1.06 -5.31
N ILE A 37 -7.98 -0.45 -4.13
CA ILE A 37 -9.13 -0.58 -3.25
C ILE A 37 -10.36 0.07 -3.89
N ALA A 38 -10.19 1.23 -4.53
CA ALA A 38 -11.30 1.87 -5.23
C ALA A 38 -11.83 0.98 -6.33
N GLN A 39 -10.93 0.32 -7.07
CA GLN A 39 -11.37 -0.63 -8.08
C GLN A 39 -12.14 -1.79 -7.45
N GLY A 40 -11.64 -2.30 -6.34
CA GLY A 40 -12.34 -3.37 -5.63
C GLY A 40 -13.73 -2.96 -5.18
N GLN A 41 -13.85 -1.74 -4.67
CA GLN A 41 -15.15 -1.21 -4.26
C GLN A 41 -16.12 -1.11 -5.44
N GLN A 42 -15.62 -0.65 -6.59
CA GLN A 42 -16.47 -0.51 -7.77
C GLN A 42 -16.88 -1.88 -8.30
N PHE A 43 -15.93 -2.83 -8.40
CA PHE A 43 -16.27 -4.17 -8.86
C PHE A 43 -17.26 -4.83 -7.91
N HIS A 44 -17.11 -4.60 -6.62
CA HIS A 44 -18.05 -5.16 -5.65
C HIS A 44 -19.45 -4.59 -5.86
N LYS A 45 -19.52 -3.28 -6.10
CA LYS A 45 -20.79 -2.63 -6.38
C LYS A 45 -21.44 -3.21 -7.64
N ASP A 46 -20.63 -3.53 -8.64
CA ASP A 46 -21.09 -4.10 -9.89
C ASP A 46 -21.34 -5.61 -9.78
N LYS A 47 -21.13 -6.17 -8.59
CA LYS A 47 -21.30 -7.60 -8.32
C LYS A 47 -20.37 -8.48 -9.11
N ASP A 48 -19.22 -7.92 -9.50
CA ASP A 48 -18.17 -8.67 -10.16
C ASP A 48 -17.17 -9.11 -9.10
N MET A 49 -17.48 -10.21 -8.43
CA MET A 49 -16.69 -10.64 -7.28
C MET A 49 -15.30 -11.15 -7.66
N VAL A 50 -15.17 -11.69 -8.87
CA VAL A 50 -13.86 -12.18 -9.32
C VAL A 50 -12.90 -10.98 -9.48
N GLN A 51 -13.35 -9.95 -10.19
CA GLN A 51 -12.49 -8.79 -10.39
C GLN A 51 -12.25 -8.04 -9.08
N ALA A 52 -13.25 -8.00 -8.20
CA ALA A 52 -13.07 -7.38 -6.90
C ALA A 52 -11.97 -8.11 -6.12
N GLY A 53 -12.00 -9.43 -6.11
CA GLY A 53 -10.97 -10.21 -5.41
C GLY A 53 -9.60 -9.98 -5.97
N LEU A 54 -9.49 -9.87 -7.30
CA LEU A 54 -8.20 -9.62 -7.93
C LEU A 54 -7.65 -8.25 -7.53
N ALA A 55 -8.50 -7.22 -7.55
CA ALA A 55 -8.06 -5.88 -7.17
C ALA A 55 -7.63 -5.85 -5.71
N ILE A 56 -8.40 -6.49 -4.84
CA ILE A 56 -8.09 -6.52 -3.42
C ILE A 56 -6.77 -7.25 -3.18
N SER A 57 -6.55 -8.36 -3.88
CA SER A 57 -5.30 -9.11 -3.74
C SER A 57 -4.09 -8.27 -4.13
N LYS A 58 -4.23 -7.48 -5.19
CA LYS A 58 -3.13 -6.59 -5.59
C LYS A 58 -2.88 -5.52 -4.55
N ALA A 59 -3.95 -4.98 -3.96
CA ALA A 59 -3.79 -4.01 -2.89
C ALA A 59 -3.07 -4.63 -1.69
N GLN A 60 -3.42 -5.87 -1.35
CA GLN A 60 -2.74 -6.59 -0.27
C GLN A 60 -1.25 -6.74 -0.55
N ALA A 61 -0.90 -7.02 -1.80
CA ALA A 61 0.51 -7.17 -2.17
C ALA A 61 1.27 -5.86 -1.94
N ILE A 62 0.66 -4.73 -2.28
CA ILE A 62 1.31 -3.44 -2.06
C ILE A 62 1.49 -3.16 -0.57
N VAL A 63 0.46 -3.42 0.23
CA VAL A 63 0.57 -3.22 1.68
C VAL A 63 1.64 -4.16 2.25
N GLY A 64 1.75 -5.36 1.71
CA GLY A 64 2.81 -6.29 2.09
C GLY A 64 4.18 -5.72 1.81
N GLU A 65 4.36 -5.05 0.67
CA GLU A 65 5.62 -4.41 0.36
C GLU A 65 5.92 -3.27 1.32
N LEU A 66 4.91 -2.46 1.65
CA LEU A 66 5.09 -1.40 2.62
C LEU A 66 5.57 -1.95 3.96
N ARG A 67 4.99 -3.07 4.38
CA ARG A 67 5.38 -3.69 5.65
C ARG A 67 6.79 -4.25 5.58
N GLN A 68 7.13 -4.85 4.45
CA GLN A 68 8.43 -5.51 4.30
C GLN A 68 9.60 -4.55 4.31
N VAL A 69 9.40 -3.32 3.82
CA VAL A 69 10.49 -2.36 3.76
C VAL A 69 10.61 -1.50 5.01
N LEU A 70 9.79 -1.75 6.03
CA LEU A 70 9.95 -1.05 7.30
C LEU A 70 11.29 -1.40 7.92
N ASP A 71 12.00 -0.38 8.43
CA ASP A 71 13.24 -0.59 9.14
C ASP A 71 12.90 -0.65 10.63
N MET A 72 12.76 -1.86 11.14
CA MET A 72 12.29 -2.05 12.50
C MET A 72 13.31 -1.59 13.53
N GLU A 73 14.58 -1.58 13.17
CA GLU A 73 15.60 -1.09 14.09
C GLU A 73 15.65 0.42 14.14
N SER A 74 15.80 1.05 12.98
CA SER A 74 15.95 2.49 12.91
C SER A 74 14.65 3.21 13.13
N GLY A 75 13.53 2.59 12.76
CA GLY A 75 12.22 3.22 12.86
C GLY A 75 11.60 3.18 14.24
N GLY A 76 12.13 2.35 15.13
CA GLY A 76 11.69 2.32 16.52
C GLY A 76 10.19 2.06 16.67
N ASP A 77 9.57 2.79 17.58
CA ASP A 77 8.16 2.59 17.89
C ASP A 77 7.25 2.95 16.73
N ILE A 78 7.64 3.91 15.92
CA ILE A 78 6.82 4.29 14.77
C ILE A 78 6.77 3.14 13.78
N ALA A 79 7.89 2.50 13.50
CA ALA A 79 7.89 1.36 12.60
C ALA A 79 7.05 0.21 13.16
N LYS A 80 7.12 -0.02 14.47
CA LYS A 80 6.32 -1.07 15.09
C LYS A 80 4.84 -0.77 14.96
N ASN A 81 4.45 0.48 15.17
CA ASN A 81 3.05 0.86 15.04
C ASN A 81 2.57 0.73 13.60
N LEU A 82 3.41 1.13 12.64
CA LEU A 82 3.06 0.97 11.24
C LEU A 82 2.93 -0.50 10.87
N TYR A 83 3.81 -1.35 11.41
CA TYR A 83 3.70 -2.78 11.15
C TYR A 83 2.33 -3.31 11.56
N ARG A 84 1.88 -2.89 12.75
CA ARG A 84 0.55 -3.30 13.24
C ARG A 84 -0.57 -2.76 12.37
N LEU A 85 -0.44 -1.52 11.93
CA LEU A 85 -1.45 -0.92 11.05
C LEU A 85 -1.52 -1.65 9.72
N TYR A 86 -0.36 -1.99 9.15
CA TYR A 86 -0.36 -2.72 7.88
C TYR A 86 -0.94 -4.12 8.05
N ALA A 87 -0.67 -4.76 9.18
CA ALA A 87 -1.28 -6.06 9.47
C ALA A 87 -2.80 -5.93 9.57
N TYR A 88 -3.28 -4.88 10.21
CA TYR A 88 -4.71 -4.62 10.31
C TYR A 88 -5.33 -4.36 8.94
N LEU A 89 -4.65 -3.58 8.11
CA LEU A 89 -5.11 -3.36 6.74
C LEU A 89 -5.24 -4.66 5.97
N HIS A 90 -4.26 -5.54 6.14
CA HIS A 90 -4.32 -6.85 5.51
C HIS A 90 -5.56 -7.62 5.96
N GLU A 91 -5.84 -7.59 7.27
CA GLU A 91 -7.02 -8.26 7.80
C GLU A 91 -8.31 -7.70 7.24
N LEU A 92 -8.38 -6.38 7.11
CA LEU A 92 -9.57 -5.75 6.54
C LEU A 92 -9.82 -6.23 5.12
N MET A 93 -8.75 -6.36 4.34
CA MET A 93 -8.89 -6.80 2.97
C MET A 93 -9.27 -8.27 2.87
N VAL A 94 -8.71 -9.11 3.75
CA VAL A 94 -9.14 -10.51 3.82
C VAL A 94 -10.62 -10.58 4.17
N LYS A 95 -11.03 -9.80 5.15
CA LYS A 95 -12.41 -9.80 5.60
C LYS A 95 -13.35 -9.38 4.48
N ALA A 96 -12.97 -8.36 3.71
CA ALA A 96 -13.79 -7.89 2.59
C ALA A 96 -14.05 -9.02 1.59
N MET A 97 -13.03 -9.83 1.33
CA MET A 97 -13.18 -10.95 0.41
C MET A 97 -14.05 -12.05 0.99
N LEU A 98 -13.93 -12.32 2.29
CA LEU A 98 -14.64 -13.42 2.91
C LEU A 98 -16.12 -13.14 3.11
N VAL A 99 -16.47 -11.91 3.48
CA VAL A 99 -17.85 -11.60 3.81
C VAL A 99 -18.60 -10.90 2.69
N ASN A 100 -17.93 -10.60 1.59
CA ASN A 100 -18.55 -9.94 0.43
C ASN A 100 -19.22 -8.63 0.78
N LYS A 101 -18.58 -7.84 1.63
CA LYS A 101 -19.08 -6.52 2.02
C LYS A 101 -18.01 -5.47 1.78
N THR A 102 -18.44 -4.24 1.52
CA THR A 102 -17.50 -3.17 1.24
C THR A 102 -17.05 -2.41 2.46
N GLU A 103 -17.71 -2.56 3.60
CA GLU A 103 -17.31 -1.82 4.78
C GLU A 103 -15.84 -1.97 5.14
N PRO A 104 -15.27 -3.19 5.12
CA PRO A 104 -13.85 -3.31 5.43
C PRO A 104 -12.97 -2.56 4.43
N LEU A 105 -13.36 -2.53 3.15
CA LEU A 105 -12.61 -1.76 2.16
C LEU A 105 -12.73 -0.27 2.40
N ASN A 106 -13.89 0.19 2.82
CA ASN A 106 -14.08 1.59 3.14
C ASN A 106 -13.18 2.02 4.29
N GLU A 107 -13.09 1.17 5.30
CA GLU A 107 -12.22 1.44 6.44
C GLU A 107 -10.76 1.46 6.01
N ALA A 108 -10.35 0.50 5.18
CA ALA A 108 -8.98 0.44 4.69
C ALA A 108 -8.63 1.69 3.88
N ALA A 109 -9.55 2.12 3.02
CA ALA A 109 -9.32 3.31 2.21
C ALA A 109 -9.15 4.55 3.08
N LYS A 110 -9.97 4.67 4.10
CA LYS A 110 -9.90 5.81 5.01
C LYS A 110 -8.56 5.84 5.73
N LEU A 111 -8.12 4.71 6.23
CA LEU A 111 -6.86 4.61 6.95
C LEU A 111 -5.68 4.91 6.04
N LEU A 112 -5.67 4.34 4.84
CA LEU A 112 -4.57 4.58 3.89
C LEU A 112 -4.53 6.04 3.45
N THR A 113 -5.69 6.67 3.29
CA THR A 113 -5.73 8.08 2.92
C THR A 113 -5.09 8.94 4.00
N LYS A 114 -5.40 8.67 5.26
CA LYS A 114 -4.81 9.41 6.36
C LYS A 114 -3.30 9.20 6.43
N LEU A 115 -2.86 7.97 6.24
CA LEU A 115 -1.44 7.67 6.24
C LEU A 115 -0.74 8.39 5.09
N ARG A 116 -1.34 8.39 3.89
CA ARG A 116 -0.72 9.05 2.76
C ARG A 116 -0.59 10.54 3.00
N GLU A 117 -1.61 11.16 3.59
CA GLU A 117 -1.56 12.57 3.91
C GLU A 117 -0.42 12.87 4.87
N ALA A 118 -0.28 12.05 5.91
CA ALA A 118 0.77 12.24 6.88
C ALA A 118 2.16 12.08 6.24
N TRP A 119 2.33 11.07 5.40
CA TRP A 119 3.61 10.85 4.73
C TRP A 119 3.97 11.99 3.80
N THR A 120 2.99 12.53 3.10
CA THR A 120 3.23 13.63 2.19
C THR A 120 3.76 14.85 2.93
N GLU A 121 3.27 15.08 4.15
CA GLU A 121 3.68 16.24 4.92
C GLU A 121 5.06 16.09 5.56
N VAL A 122 5.40 14.87 5.98
CA VAL A 122 6.63 14.65 6.72
C VAL A 122 7.61 13.75 5.98
N ALA A 123 7.58 13.83 4.67
CA ALA A 123 8.36 12.90 3.84
C ALA A 123 9.83 12.87 4.21
N THR A 124 10.42 14.03 4.50
CA THR A 124 11.83 14.08 4.83
C THR A 124 12.14 13.45 6.19
N LEU A 125 11.15 13.37 7.07
CA LEU A 125 11.36 12.83 8.41
C LEU A 125 11.12 11.34 8.47
N VAL A 126 10.58 10.74 7.41
CA VAL A 126 10.20 9.32 7.46
C VAL A 126 11.31 8.40 6.98
N MET A 127 12.41 8.96 6.50
CA MET A 127 13.50 8.14 5.96
C MET A 127 14.04 7.11 6.95
N PRO A 128 14.20 7.43 8.24
CA PRO A 128 14.70 6.41 9.18
C PRO A 128 13.74 5.26 9.40
N ILE A 129 12.46 5.42 9.01
CA ILE A 129 11.44 4.40 9.26
C ILE A 129 11.47 3.33 8.17
N TYR A 130 11.83 3.72 6.96
CA TYR A 130 11.96 2.79 5.84
C TYR A 130 13.42 2.65 5.43
N THR A 131 13.76 1.44 5.00
CA THR A 131 15.14 1.20 4.61
C THR A 131 15.42 1.80 3.24
N ASN A 132 16.67 2.29 3.09
CA ASN A 132 17.15 2.73 1.79
C ASN A 132 17.85 1.61 1.05
N ASP A 133 17.96 0.44 1.66
CA ASP A 133 18.71 -0.66 1.06
C ASP A 133 17.94 -1.22 -0.13
N PRO A 134 18.47 -1.09 -1.36
CA PRO A 134 17.75 -1.60 -2.53
C PRO A 134 17.53 -3.11 -2.47
N VAL A 135 18.39 -3.83 -1.80
CA VAL A 135 18.24 -5.27 -1.68
C VAL A 135 16.98 -5.60 -0.89
N LYS A 136 16.74 -4.90 0.20
CA LYS A 136 15.55 -5.13 1.00
C LYS A 136 14.29 -4.73 0.23
N VAL A 137 14.35 -3.65 -0.51
CA VAL A 137 13.20 -3.18 -1.28
C VAL A 137 12.81 -4.21 -2.34
N ARG A 138 13.81 -4.89 -2.90
CA ARG A 138 13.53 -5.88 -3.94
C ARG A 138 13.14 -7.23 -3.39
N ALA A 139 13.57 -7.53 -2.21
CA ALA A 139 13.24 -8.81 -1.62
C ALA A 139 11.78 -8.88 -1.29
#